data_f54a17e3132652295b4313ce3da71a4e
#
_entry.id   f54a17e3132652295b4313ce3da71a4e
#
_cell.length_a   1.000
_cell.length_b   1.000
_cell.length_c   1.000
_cell.angle_alpha   90.00
_cell.angle_beta   90.00
_cell.angle_gamma   90.00
#
_symmetry.space_group_name_H-M   'P 1'
#
loop_
_entity.id
_entity.type
_entity.pdbx_description
1 polymer ?
#
loop_
_entity_poly.entity_id
_entity_poly.type
_entity_poly.pdbx_seq_one_letter_code
_entity_poly.pdbx_strand_id
1 'polypeptide(L)'
;NSRPHQSAWIGEEFVENAFSPHIGEEFVKQILLLNIENNFKVLLLLGIGVLIKDGNPDYLELMKQLAQNQYLYIIIASSDYIYGTNYQFCHGVIGKDINNMTQQKTIQSLGRIGRGNIQQSYTVRFRDDEMIKRLFEEQEYNLEANNMNRLFTSE
;
A
#
# COMPACT_ATOMS: atom_id res chain seq x y z
N ASN A 1 -14.36 -12.54 15.43
CA ASN A 1 -15.52 -12.39 14.53
C ASN A 1 -16.36 -13.67 14.56
N SER A 2 -17.36 -13.72 15.44
CA SER A 2 -18.31 -14.82 15.46
C SER A 2 -19.38 -14.60 14.38
N ARG A 3 -19.89 -15.69 13.76
CA ARG A 3 -20.98 -15.63 12.76
C ARG A 3 -22.17 -14.73 13.16
N PRO A 4 -22.64 -14.73 14.45
CA PRO A 4 -23.69 -13.82 14.88
C PRO A 4 -23.34 -12.34 14.79
N HIS A 5 -22.04 -11.98 14.95
CA HIS A 5 -21.59 -10.60 14.85
C HIS A 5 -21.57 -10.11 13.40
N GLN A 6 -21.19 -10.98 12.48
CA GLN A 6 -21.22 -10.68 11.04
C GLN A 6 -22.65 -10.47 10.53
N SER A 7 -23.59 -11.33 10.92
CA SER A 7 -25.00 -11.20 10.51
C SER A 7 -25.68 -9.93 11.05
N ALA A 8 -25.27 -9.45 12.23
CA ALA A 8 -25.82 -8.22 12.81
C ALA A 8 -25.37 -6.94 12.08
N TRP A 9 -24.20 -6.96 11.44
CA TRP A 9 -23.61 -5.77 10.77
C TRP A 9 -23.75 -5.77 9.25
N ILE A 10 -23.79 -6.94 8.62
CA ILE A 10 -23.77 -7.08 7.14
C ILE A 10 -25.16 -7.40 6.58
N GLY A 11 -26.12 -7.73 7.45
CA GLY A 11 -27.43 -8.25 7.01
C GLY A 11 -27.30 -9.67 6.45
N GLU A 12 -28.32 -10.15 5.77
CA GLU A 12 -28.35 -11.50 5.18
C GLU A 12 -27.59 -11.61 3.84
N GLU A 13 -27.08 -10.51 3.30
CA GLU A 13 -26.27 -10.53 2.08
C GLU A 13 -24.84 -11.01 2.38
N PHE A 14 -24.63 -12.30 2.15
CA PHE A 14 -23.31 -12.90 2.16
C PHE A 14 -22.56 -12.40 0.91
N VAL A 15 -21.58 -11.54 1.09
CA VAL A 15 -20.71 -11.14 -0.01
C VAL A 15 -19.78 -12.32 -0.30
N GLU A 16 -20.11 -13.09 -1.35
CA GLU A 16 -19.21 -14.12 -1.87
C GLU A 16 -17.87 -13.47 -2.22
N ASN A 17 -16.77 -14.06 -1.76
CA ASN A 17 -15.40 -13.58 -1.92
C ASN A 17 -15.00 -12.36 -1.05
N ALA A 18 -15.74 -12.06 0.03
CA ALA A 18 -15.22 -11.15 1.04
C ALA A 18 -13.92 -11.72 1.63
N PHE A 19 -12.89 -10.88 1.71
CA PHE A 19 -11.63 -11.28 2.32
C PHE A 19 -11.85 -11.75 3.75
N SER A 20 -11.44 -12.96 4.04
CA SER A 20 -11.42 -13.51 5.39
C SER A 20 -9.96 -13.70 5.80
N PRO A 21 -9.46 -13.00 6.82
CA PRO A 21 -8.09 -13.17 7.27
C PRO A 21 -7.92 -14.59 7.84
N HIS A 22 -7.26 -15.44 7.08
CA HIS A 22 -6.90 -16.80 7.48
C HIS A 22 -5.41 -16.85 7.79
N ILE A 23 -4.99 -16.06 8.77
CA ILE A 23 -3.62 -16.09 9.26
C ILE A 23 -3.44 -17.38 10.06
N GLY A 24 -2.45 -18.19 9.66
CA GLY A 24 -2.13 -19.44 10.35
C GLY A 24 -1.73 -19.20 11.81
N GLU A 25 -1.98 -20.19 12.69
CA GLU A 25 -1.70 -20.09 14.13
C GLU A 25 -0.25 -19.68 14.43
N GLU A 26 0.69 -20.10 13.61
CA GLU A 26 2.10 -19.75 13.75
C GLU A 26 2.34 -18.26 13.61
N PHE A 27 1.75 -17.61 12.61
CA PHE A 27 1.84 -16.17 12.42
C PHE A 27 1.08 -15.41 13.52
N VAL A 28 -0.04 -15.92 13.97
CA VAL A 28 -0.76 -15.33 15.12
C VAL A 28 0.14 -15.29 16.35
N LYS A 29 0.83 -16.39 16.67
CA LYS A 29 1.79 -16.43 17.78
C LYS A 29 2.93 -15.41 17.61
N GLN A 30 3.51 -15.33 16.41
CA GLN A 30 4.55 -14.36 16.11
C GLN A 30 4.06 -12.92 16.28
N ILE A 31 2.86 -12.58 15.77
CA ILE A 31 2.25 -11.25 15.94
C ILE A 31 2.07 -10.90 17.43
N LEU A 32 1.57 -11.84 18.23
CA LEU A 32 1.35 -11.60 19.65
C LEU A 32 2.65 -11.39 20.43
N LEU A 33 3.74 -12.03 20.02
CA LEU A 33 5.07 -11.92 20.66
C LEU A 33 5.83 -10.64 20.25
N LEU A 34 5.43 -9.95 19.18
CA LEU A 34 6.09 -8.70 18.77
C LEU A 34 6.07 -7.65 19.89
N ASN A 35 7.17 -6.94 20.04
CA ASN A 35 7.27 -5.81 20.97
C ASN A 35 6.82 -4.51 20.26
N ILE A 36 5.52 -4.38 20.01
CA ILE A 36 4.86 -3.24 19.39
C ILE A 36 3.55 -2.92 20.10
N GLU A 37 2.97 -1.77 19.81
CA GLU A 37 1.65 -1.40 20.33
C GLU A 37 0.56 -2.40 19.91
N ASN A 38 -0.37 -2.67 20.81
CA ASN A 38 -1.44 -3.65 20.58
C ASN A 38 -2.32 -3.31 19.35
N ASN A 39 -2.49 -2.04 19.06
CA ASN A 39 -3.26 -1.59 17.89
C ASN A 39 -2.69 -2.16 16.58
N PHE A 40 -1.35 -2.15 16.42
CA PHE A 40 -0.70 -2.71 15.23
C PHE A 40 -0.83 -4.24 15.17
N LYS A 41 -0.80 -4.92 16.33
CA LYS A 41 -1.05 -6.37 16.38
C LYS A 41 -2.46 -6.70 15.90
N VAL A 42 -3.46 -5.96 16.38
CA VAL A 42 -4.85 -6.12 15.97
C VAL A 42 -5.01 -5.87 14.46
N LEU A 43 -4.39 -4.83 13.92
CA LEU A 43 -4.45 -4.54 12.49
C LEU A 43 -3.84 -5.68 11.67
N LEU A 44 -2.67 -6.21 12.05
CA LEU A 44 -2.08 -7.37 11.37
C LEU A 44 -2.99 -8.60 11.41
N LEU A 45 -3.60 -8.90 12.56
CA LEU A 45 -4.56 -10.00 12.71
C LEU A 45 -5.81 -9.82 11.83
N LEU A 46 -6.15 -8.57 11.51
CA LEU A 46 -7.22 -8.24 10.56
C LEU A 46 -6.75 -8.22 9.11
N GLY A 47 -5.49 -8.54 8.84
CA GLY A 47 -4.92 -8.50 7.49
C GLY A 47 -4.59 -7.10 6.99
N ILE A 48 -4.35 -6.15 7.89
CA ILE A 48 -3.98 -4.77 7.58
C ILE A 48 -2.55 -4.51 8.04
N GLY A 49 -1.65 -4.28 7.08
CA GLY A 49 -0.28 -3.86 7.36
C GLY A 49 -0.15 -2.34 7.34
N VAL A 50 0.64 -1.79 8.26
CA VAL A 50 0.93 -0.35 8.32
C VAL A 50 2.44 -0.14 8.27
N LEU A 51 2.92 0.51 7.21
CA LEU A 51 4.32 0.87 7.06
C LEU A 51 4.59 2.21 7.75
N ILE A 52 5.31 2.17 8.87
CA ILE A 52 5.67 3.34 9.66
C ILE A 52 7.16 3.63 9.47
N LYS A 53 7.51 4.88 9.35
CA LYS A 53 8.90 5.34 9.37
C LYS A 53 9.51 4.99 10.73
N ASP A 54 10.73 4.46 10.72
CA ASP A 54 11.44 4.02 11.94
C ASP A 54 10.72 2.90 12.73
N GLY A 55 9.90 2.11 12.03
CA GLY A 55 9.19 0.97 12.60
C GLY A 55 10.13 -0.12 13.12
N ASN A 56 9.64 -0.91 14.08
CA ASN A 56 10.35 -2.07 14.62
C ASN A 56 10.75 -3.03 13.48
N PRO A 57 12.04 -3.42 13.35
CA PRO A 57 12.52 -4.29 12.28
C PRO A 57 11.78 -5.65 12.23
N ASP A 58 11.50 -6.23 13.39
CA ASP A 58 10.80 -7.53 13.47
C ASP A 58 9.36 -7.41 12.96
N TYR A 59 8.71 -6.28 13.24
CA TYR A 59 7.38 -5.98 12.70
C TYR A 59 7.41 -5.87 11.17
N LEU A 60 8.39 -5.14 10.62
CA LEU A 60 8.52 -4.95 9.18
C LEU A 60 8.82 -6.27 8.47
N GLU A 61 9.65 -7.12 9.06
CA GLU A 61 9.98 -8.43 8.51
C GLU A 61 8.76 -9.35 8.51
N LEU A 62 8.04 -9.43 9.64
CA LEU A 62 6.82 -10.22 9.74
C LEU A 62 5.74 -9.71 8.77
N MET A 63 5.60 -8.41 8.64
CA MET A 63 4.64 -7.80 7.69
C MET A 63 4.98 -8.18 6.24
N LYS A 64 6.28 -8.20 5.86
CA LYS A 64 6.72 -8.68 4.53
C LYS A 64 6.32 -10.13 4.29
N GLN A 65 6.57 -10.99 5.28
CA GLN A 65 6.20 -12.40 5.18
C GLN A 65 4.68 -12.58 5.03
N LEU A 66 3.88 -11.85 5.80
CA LEU A 66 2.43 -11.85 5.68
C LEU A 66 1.96 -11.36 4.31
N ALA A 67 2.60 -10.31 3.77
CA ALA A 67 2.28 -9.79 2.45
C ALA A 67 2.64 -10.79 1.34
N GLN A 68 3.81 -11.43 1.41
CA GLN A 68 4.25 -12.45 0.44
C GLN A 68 3.34 -13.68 0.43
N ASN A 69 2.83 -14.08 1.60
CA ASN A 69 1.89 -15.17 1.74
C ASN A 69 0.43 -14.78 1.47
N GLN A 70 0.19 -13.53 1.02
CA GLN A 70 -1.14 -12.99 0.71
C GLN A 70 -2.11 -12.97 1.91
N TYR A 71 -1.58 -12.85 3.12
CA TYR A 71 -2.39 -12.70 4.33
C TYR A 71 -2.78 -11.24 4.62
N LEU A 72 -2.18 -10.28 3.91
CA LEU A 72 -2.56 -8.87 3.99
C LEU A 72 -3.39 -8.48 2.77
N TYR A 73 -4.55 -7.87 2.99
CA TYR A 73 -5.39 -7.35 1.93
C TYR A 73 -5.32 -5.82 1.80
N ILE A 74 -4.88 -5.13 2.85
CA ILE A 74 -4.61 -3.69 2.84
C ILE A 74 -3.21 -3.44 3.37
N ILE A 75 -2.45 -2.59 2.68
CA ILE A 75 -1.20 -2.02 3.19
C ILE A 75 -1.36 -0.51 3.18
N ILE A 76 -1.24 0.10 4.36
CA ILE A 76 -1.22 1.54 4.55
C ILE A 76 0.24 1.98 4.62
N ALA A 77 0.64 2.88 3.74
CA ALA A 77 2.02 3.34 3.66
C ALA A 77 2.08 4.84 3.43
N SER A 78 3.07 5.49 4.04
CA SER A 78 3.44 6.84 3.62
C SER A 78 4.18 6.81 2.28
N SER A 79 4.23 7.96 1.59
CA SER A 79 4.92 8.08 0.29
C SER A 79 6.36 7.59 0.33
N ASP A 80 7.07 7.78 1.44
CA ASP A 80 8.49 7.44 1.57
C ASP A 80 8.75 5.92 1.52
N TYR A 81 7.78 5.10 1.91
CA TYR A 81 7.91 3.64 1.90
C TYR A 81 7.60 2.99 0.56
N ILE A 82 6.82 3.65 -0.27
CA ILE A 82 6.44 3.10 -1.59
C ILE A 82 7.68 2.90 -2.47
N TYR A 83 8.73 3.71 -2.29
CA TYR A 83 9.94 3.68 -3.10
C TYR A 83 10.87 2.51 -2.78
N GLY A 84 10.91 2.05 -1.54
CA GLY A 84 11.81 1.00 -1.07
C GLY A 84 11.26 -0.42 -1.16
N THR A 85 9.98 -0.58 -1.48
CA THR A 85 9.32 -1.88 -1.47
C THR A 85 9.07 -2.41 -2.88
N ASN A 86 9.21 -3.72 -3.06
CA ASN A 86 8.95 -4.38 -4.34
C ASN A 86 7.58 -5.09 -4.36
N TYR A 87 6.63 -4.62 -3.56
CA TYR A 87 5.28 -5.18 -3.51
C TYR A 87 4.49 -4.82 -4.76
N GLN A 88 3.64 -5.74 -5.17
CA GLN A 88 2.71 -5.57 -6.28
C GLN A 88 1.31 -5.43 -5.72
N PHE A 89 0.61 -4.40 -6.16
CA PHE A 89 -0.75 -4.12 -5.71
C PHE A 89 -1.72 -4.22 -6.89
N CYS A 90 -2.92 -4.72 -6.61
CA CYS A 90 -4.00 -4.74 -7.60
C CYS A 90 -4.77 -3.42 -7.60
N HIS A 91 -4.98 -2.83 -6.43
CA HIS A 91 -5.74 -1.62 -6.26
C HIS A 91 -4.97 -0.63 -5.38
N GLY A 92 -5.09 0.67 -5.69
CA GLY A 92 -4.48 1.75 -4.92
C GLY A 92 -5.50 2.83 -4.59
N VAL A 93 -5.37 3.41 -3.40
CA VAL A 93 -6.11 4.61 -2.99
C VAL A 93 -5.10 5.66 -2.55
N ILE A 94 -5.10 6.81 -3.19
CA ILE A 94 -4.23 7.93 -2.87
C ILE A 94 -5.02 8.93 -2.04
N GLY A 95 -4.58 9.12 -0.79
CA GLY A 95 -5.23 10.01 0.18
C GLY A 95 -4.95 11.48 -0.08
N LYS A 96 -5.70 12.36 0.60
CA LYS A 96 -5.53 13.83 0.51
C LYS A 96 -4.23 14.33 1.15
N ASP A 97 -3.65 13.55 2.05
CA ASP A 97 -2.47 13.93 2.84
C ASP A 97 -1.19 13.99 2.00
N ILE A 98 -1.27 13.57 0.74
CA ILE A 98 -0.15 13.50 -0.20
C ILE A 98 -0.06 14.77 -1.09
N ASN A 99 -0.61 15.88 -0.65
CA ASN A 99 -0.62 17.13 -1.41
C ASN A 99 0.78 17.66 -1.79
N ASN A 100 1.82 17.24 -1.06
CA ASN A 100 3.21 17.64 -1.33
C ASN A 100 3.97 16.62 -2.17
N MET A 101 3.31 15.59 -2.68
CA MET A 101 3.96 14.59 -3.51
C MET A 101 4.22 15.17 -4.90
N THR A 102 5.45 15.05 -5.38
CA THR A 102 5.80 15.48 -6.73
C THR A 102 5.12 14.57 -7.76
N GLN A 103 4.90 15.09 -8.97
CA GLN A 103 4.35 14.31 -10.09
C GLN A 103 5.13 13.01 -10.31
N GLN A 104 6.45 13.09 -10.30
CA GLN A 104 7.35 11.96 -10.47
C GLN A 104 7.15 10.89 -9.38
N LYS A 105 7.06 11.32 -8.13
CA LYS A 105 6.77 10.43 -7.01
C LYS A 105 5.41 9.76 -7.15
N THR A 106 4.40 10.50 -7.58
CA THR A 106 3.06 9.94 -7.82
C THR A 106 3.11 8.87 -8.92
N ILE A 107 3.76 9.16 -10.05
CA ILE A 107 3.93 8.19 -11.16
C ILE A 107 4.67 6.93 -10.70
N GLN A 108 5.74 7.07 -9.90
CA GLN A 108 6.47 5.92 -9.36
C GLN A 108 5.59 5.08 -8.42
N SER A 109 4.74 5.71 -7.62
CA SER A 109 3.78 5.01 -6.76
C SER A 109 2.76 4.23 -7.58
N LEU A 110 2.22 4.85 -8.63
CA LEU A 110 1.28 4.22 -9.56
C LEU A 110 1.93 3.03 -10.29
N GLY A 111 3.22 3.12 -10.58
CA GLY A 111 4.00 2.04 -11.20
C GLY A 111 4.14 0.79 -10.33
N ARG A 112 3.64 0.76 -9.11
CA ARG A 112 3.55 -0.43 -8.24
C ARG A 112 2.21 -1.15 -8.36
N ILE A 113 1.24 -0.55 -9.03
CA ILE A 113 -0.10 -1.10 -9.23
C ILE A 113 -0.15 -1.74 -10.62
N GLY A 114 -0.76 -2.91 -10.72
CA GLY A 114 -0.96 -3.60 -12.00
C GLY A 114 0.26 -4.35 -12.52
N ARG A 115 1.26 -4.63 -11.72
CA ARG A 115 2.39 -5.47 -12.11
C ARG A 115 2.04 -6.96 -11.96
N GLY A 116 2.49 -7.77 -12.91
CA GLY A 116 2.53 -9.23 -12.78
C GLY A 116 1.28 -9.99 -13.18
N ASN A 117 0.29 -9.35 -13.82
CA ASN A 117 -0.94 -10.02 -14.32
C ASN A 117 -1.68 -10.88 -13.27
N ILE A 118 -1.70 -10.41 -12.02
CA ILE A 118 -2.32 -11.14 -10.89
C ILE A 118 -3.85 -11.11 -11.00
N GLN A 119 -4.41 -10.04 -11.55
CA GLN A 119 -5.85 -9.85 -11.75
C GLN A 119 -6.17 -9.30 -13.14
N GLN A 120 -7.44 -9.40 -13.54
CA GLN A 120 -7.93 -8.88 -14.83
C GLN A 120 -8.15 -7.35 -14.81
N SER A 121 -8.34 -6.75 -13.64
CA SER A 121 -8.59 -5.32 -13.49
C SER A 121 -7.72 -4.71 -12.40
N TYR A 122 -7.15 -3.54 -12.70
CA TYR A 122 -6.36 -2.74 -11.77
C TYR A 122 -7.00 -1.38 -11.65
N THR A 123 -7.10 -0.85 -10.44
CA THR A 123 -7.72 0.46 -10.22
C THR A 123 -6.87 1.33 -9.32
N VAL A 124 -6.86 2.62 -9.62
CA VAL A 124 -6.33 3.65 -8.73
C VAL A 124 -7.45 4.67 -8.47
N ARG A 125 -7.67 4.98 -7.22
CA ARG A 125 -8.61 6.02 -6.80
C ARG A 125 -7.86 7.16 -6.14
N PHE A 126 -8.11 8.36 -6.60
CA PHE A 126 -7.63 9.59 -5.98
C PHE A 126 -8.77 10.19 -5.16
N ARG A 127 -8.45 10.71 -3.98
CA ARG A 127 -9.43 11.44 -3.17
C ARG A 127 -9.55 12.91 -3.56
N ASP A 128 -8.67 13.39 -4.46
CA ASP A 128 -8.62 14.75 -4.93
C ASP A 128 -8.37 14.78 -6.45
N ASP A 129 -9.28 15.37 -7.20
CA ASP A 129 -9.19 15.48 -8.65
C ASP A 129 -8.03 16.39 -9.10
N GLU A 130 -7.62 17.34 -8.28
CA GLU A 130 -6.44 18.18 -8.56
C GLU A 130 -5.16 17.36 -8.65
N MET A 131 -5.06 16.26 -7.91
CA MET A 131 -3.92 15.36 -8.01
C MET A 131 -3.87 14.65 -9.36
N ILE A 132 -5.02 14.33 -9.94
CA ILE A 132 -5.11 13.73 -11.28
C ILE A 132 -4.67 14.75 -12.33
N LYS A 133 -5.12 15.99 -12.23
CA LYS A 133 -4.74 17.06 -13.17
C LYS A 133 -3.24 17.26 -13.18
N ARG A 134 -2.59 17.32 -12.01
CA ARG A 134 -1.13 17.47 -11.89
C ARG A 134 -0.32 16.34 -12.53
N LEU A 135 -0.91 15.15 -12.70
CA LEU A 135 -0.23 14.05 -13.40
C LEU A 135 -0.05 14.31 -14.89
N PHE A 136 -0.93 15.11 -15.47
CA PHE A 136 -0.96 15.41 -16.90
C PHE A 136 -0.49 16.83 -17.22
N GLU A 137 -0.15 17.64 -16.20
CA GLU A 137 0.48 18.94 -16.40
C GLU A 137 1.88 18.75 -16.93
N GLU A 138 2.24 19.42 -18.01
CA GLU A 138 3.62 19.49 -18.50
C GLU A 138 4.46 20.23 -17.46
N GLN A 139 5.52 19.60 -16.98
CA GLN A 139 6.48 20.29 -16.14
C GLN A 139 7.34 21.19 -17.03
N GLU A 140 7.12 22.50 -16.99
CA GLU A 140 7.95 23.48 -17.67
C GLU A 140 9.43 23.41 -17.28
N TYR A 141 9.76 22.80 -16.14
CA TYR A 141 11.12 22.70 -15.61
C TYR A 141 11.41 21.31 -15.02
N ASN A 142 11.95 20.45 -15.84
CA ASN A 142 12.46 19.15 -15.37
C ASN A 142 13.98 19.29 -15.12
N LEU A 143 14.36 19.53 -13.86
CA LEU A 143 15.74 19.73 -13.44
C LEU A 143 16.63 18.53 -13.81
N GLU A 144 16.10 17.30 -13.72
CA GLU A 144 16.83 16.08 -14.05
C GLU A 144 17.07 15.95 -15.55
N ALA A 145 16.05 16.23 -16.38
CA ALA A 145 16.20 16.23 -17.82
C ALA A 145 17.18 17.32 -18.29
N ASN A 146 17.13 18.50 -17.67
CA ASN A 146 18.10 19.57 -17.96
C ASN A 146 19.53 19.25 -17.52
N ASN A 147 19.70 18.59 -16.38
CA ASN A 147 21.00 18.12 -15.92
C ASN A 147 21.53 16.99 -16.81
N MET A 148 20.69 16.06 -17.23
CA MET A 148 21.07 15.03 -18.21
C MET A 148 21.44 15.66 -19.55
N ASN A 149 20.65 16.58 -20.07
CA ASN A 149 21.00 17.29 -21.30
C ASN A 149 22.35 18.01 -21.17
N ARG A 150 22.65 18.64 -20.03
CA ARG A 150 23.95 19.26 -19.77
C ARG A 150 25.12 18.26 -19.80
N LEU A 151 24.90 17.06 -19.24
CA LEU A 151 25.90 16.00 -19.23
C LEU A 151 26.24 15.47 -20.64
N PHE A 152 25.26 15.46 -21.53
CA PHE A 152 25.42 14.94 -22.90
C PHE A 152 25.74 16.03 -23.92
N THR A 153 25.55 17.31 -23.61
CA THR A 153 25.81 18.45 -24.52
C THR A 153 27.01 19.29 -24.11
N SER A 154 27.72 18.96 -23.03
CA SER A 154 28.99 19.58 -22.68
C SER A 154 30.09 19.00 -23.59
N GLU A 155 30.28 19.60 -24.76
CA GLU A 155 31.55 19.65 -25.49
C GLU A 155 32.41 20.78 -24.97
#